data_5457d6185ffed8e6bacd25f3cc3df2eb
#
_entry.id   5457d6185ffed8e6bacd25f3cc3df2eb
#
_cell.length_a   1.000
_cell.length_b   1.000
_cell.length_c   1.000
_cell.angle_alpha   90.00
_cell.angle_beta   90.00
_cell.angle_gamma   90.00
#
_symmetry.space_group_name_H-M   'P 1'
#
loop_
_entity.id
_entity.type
_entity.pdbx_description
1 polymer ?
#
loop_
_entity_poly.entity_id
_entity_poly.type
_entity_poly.pdbx_seq_one_letter_code
_entity_poly.pdbx_strand_id
1 'polypeptide(L)'
;MNKTEAKKILYEVIGYHKTSGSELLFKCPSCNHHKLKLSVNMDKNAFKCWVCDYRGRNIRRIIRRFGTYTQLQKWDQVTDRPDL
;
A
#
# COMPACT_ATOMS: atom_id res chain seq x y z
N MET A 1 14.74 4.35 0.06
CA MET A 1 13.59 3.45 -0.15
C MET A 1 13.76 2.68 -1.45
N ASN A 2 13.58 1.37 -1.42
CA ASN A 2 13.56 0.55 -2.63
C ASN A 2 12.11 0.41 -3.11
N LYS A 3 11.72 1.25 -4.05
CA LYS A 3 10.34 1.30 -4.55
C LYS A 3 9.90 -0.01 -5.21
N THR A 4 10.80 -0.69 -5.91
CA THR A 4 10.49 -1.96 -6.57
C THR A 4 10.10 -3.02 -5.56
N GLU A 5 10.90 -3.17 -4.50
CA GLU A 5 10.60 -4.14 -3.44
C GLU A 5 9.35 -3.75 -2.66
N ALA A 6 9.16 -2.46 -2.40
CA ALA A 6 7.96 -1.96 -1.72
C ALA A 6 6.70 -2.28 -2.53
N LYS A 7 6.73 -2.11 -3.85
CA LYS A 7 5.61 -2.47 -4.73
C LYS A 7 5.28 -3.96 -4.65
N LYS A 8 6.30 -4.81 -4.61
CA LYS A 8 6.11 -6.26 -4.49
C LYS A 8 5.40 -6.61 -3.19
N ILE A 9 5.78 -5.98 -2.09
CA ILE A 9 5.14 -6.21 -0.79
C ILE A 9 3.67 -5.79 -0.84
N LEU A 10 3.38 -4.62 -1.40
CA LEU A 10 2.00 -4.17 -1.57
C LEU A 10 1.20 -5.12 -2.44
N TYR A 11 1.79 -5.62 -3.52
CA TYR A 11 1.14 -6.60 -4.38
C TYR A 11 0.80 -7.88 -3.60
N GLU A 12 1.70 -8.36 -2.76
CA GLU A 12 1.46 -9.55 -1.94
C GLU A 12 0.35 -9.32 -0.92
N VAL A 13 0.29 -8.12 -0.32
CA VAL A 13 -0.69 -7.79 0.72
C VAL A 13 -2.08 -7.54 0.13
N ILE A 14 -2.16 -6.75 -0.94
CA ILE A 14 -3.44 -6.27 -1.48
C ILE A 14 -3.85 -7.04 -2.74
N GLY A 15 -2.88 -7.42 -3.56
CA GLY A 15 -3.12 -8.11 -4.83
C GLY A 15 -2.81 -7.24 -6.03
N TYR A 16 -3.57 -7.45 -7.13
CA TYR A 16 -3.31 -6.81 -8.41
C TYR A 16 -3.34 -5.28 -8.33
N HIS A 17 -2.41 -4.66 -9.05
CA HIS A 17 -2.36 -3.21 -9.15
C HIS A 17 -2.14 -2.76 -10.58
N LYS A 18 -2.46 -1.48 -10.82
CA LYS A 18 -2.19 -0.79 -12.08
C LYS A 18 -1.41 0.48 -11.76
N THR A 19 -0.38 0.77 -12.54
CA THR A 19 0.39 2.00 -12.38
C THR A 19 -0.28 3.13 -13.14
N SER A 20 -0.47 4.28 -12.48
CA SER A 20 -1.03 5.48 -13.09
C SER A 20 -0.18 6.68 -12.67
N GLY A 21 0.76 7.10 -13.53
CA GLY A 21 1.71 8.16 -13.21
C GLY A 21 2.56 7.77 -12.01
N SER A 22 2.56 8.61 -10.97
CA SER A 22 3.29 8.35 -9.72
C SER A 22 2.47 7.55 -8.71
N GLU A 23 1.28 7.10 -9.07
CA GLU A 23 0.38 6.38 -8.17
C GLU A 23 0.19 4.93 -8.60
N LEU A 24 -0.10 4.09 -7.61
CA LEU A 24 -0.47 2.70 -7.82
C LEU A 24 -1.94 2.54 -7.44
N LEU A 25 -2.70 1.85 -8.29
CA LEU A 25 -4.12 1.61 -8.06
C LEU A 25 -4.34 0.16 -7.70
N PHE A 26 -5.01 -0.08 -6.58
CA PHE A 26 -5.33 -1.40 -6.05
C PHE A 26 -6.82 -1.56 -5.82
N LYS A 27 -7.27 -2.79 -5.67
CA LYS A 27 -8.58 -3.06 -5.08
C LYS A 27 -8.49 -2.76 -3.59
N CYS A 28 -9.41 -1.96 -3.08
CA CYS A 28 -9.40 -1.60 -1.67
C CYS A 28 -9.71 -2.82 -0.81
N PRO A 29 -8.82 -3.24 0.10
CA PRO A 29 -9.08 -4.38 0.96
C PRO A 29 -10.13 -4.10 2.04
N SER A 30 -10.41 -2.82 2.31
CA SER A 30 -11.39 -2.44 3.32
C SER A 30 -12.83 -2.57 2.81
N CYS A 31 -13.12 -2.07 1.60
CA CYS A 31 -14.47 -2.13 1.03
C CYS A 31 -14.61 -3.24 -0.02
N ASN A 32 -13.53 -3.86 -0.42
CA ASN A 32 -13.48 -4.96 -1.39
C ASN A 32 -14.24 -4.63 -2.68
N HIS A 33 -14.07 -3.39 -3.18
CA HIS A 33 -14.71 -2.96 -4.42
C HIS A 33 -14.08 -3.71 -5.61
N HIS A 34 -14.89 -4.05 -6.62
CA HIS A 34 -14.43 -4.81 -7.78
C HIS A 34 -13.50 -4.03 -8.72
N LYS A 35 -13.48 -2.70 -8.61
CA LYS A 35 -12.59 -1.84 -9.39
C LYS A 35 -11.38 -1.39 -8.56
N LEU A 36 -10.33 -0.95 -9.25
CA LEU A 36 -9.11 -0.45 -8.59
C LEU A 36 -9.35 0.98 -8.09
N LYS A 37 -9.85 1.11 -6.87
CA LYS A 37 -10.21 2.41 -6.28
C LYS A 37 -9.30 2.87 -5.16
N LEU A 38 -8.39 2.02 -4.69
CA LEU A 38 -7.39 2.43 -3.70
C LEU A 38 -6.17 2.99 -4.42
N SER A 39 -5.94 4.28 -4.26
CA SER A 39 -4.78 4.98 -4.83
C SER A 39 -3.68 5.05 -3.78
N VAL A 40 -2.48 4.61 -4.13
CA VAL A 40 -1.30 4.64 -3.26
C VAL A 40 -0.22 5.49 -3.90
N ASN A 41 0.23 6.53 -3.22
CA ASN A 41 1.32 7.39 -3.67
C ASN A 41 2.58 7.07 -2.86
N MET A 42 3.54 6.40 -3.50
CA MET A 42 4.79 6.00 -2.84
C MET A 42 5.65 7.19 -2.45
N ASP A 43 5.66 8.24 -3.26
CA ASP A 43 6.49 9.42 -3.01
C ASP A 43 6.00 10.20 -1.80
N LYS A 44 4.67 10.31 -1.65
CA LYS A 44 4.05 11.02 -0.53
C LYS A 44 3.79 10.11 0.67
N ASN A 45 4.02 8.81 0.53
CA ASN A 45 3.71 7.81 1.55
C ASN A 45 2.26 7.90 2.03
N ALA A 46 1.34 8.06 1.07
CA ALA A 46 -0.07 8.27 1.35
C ALA A 46 -0.95 7.34 0.51
N PHE A 47 -2.15 7.08 0.97
CA PHE A 47 -3.12 6.27 0.25
C PHE A 47 -4.54 6.77 0.48
N LYS A 48 -5.43 6.49 -0.47
CA LYS A 48 -6.84 6.85 -0.36
C LYS A 48 -7.69 5.93 -1.23
N CYS A 49 -8.77 5.40 -0.65
CA CYS A 49 -9.81 4.72 -1.41
C CYS A 49 -10.90 5.71 -1.81
N TRP A 50 -11.24 5.75 -3.09
CA TRP A 50 -12.23 6.69 -3.62
C TRP A 50 -13.69 6.21 -3.44
N VAL A 51 -13.88 5.04 -2.82
CA VAL A 51 -15.21 4.47 -2.57
C VAL A 51 -15.58 4.55 -1.10
N CYS A 52 -14.75 3.95 -0.22
CA CYS A 52 -15.04 3.90 1.22
C CYS A 52 -14.30 4.95 2.05
N ASP A 53 -13.51 5.79 1.39
CA ASP A 53 -12.71 6.84 2.04
C ASP A 53 -11.66 6.31 3.04
N TYR A 54 -11.27 5.04 2.91
CA TYR A 54 -10.15 4.50 3.66
C TYR A 54 -8.87 5.20 3.20
N ARG A 55 -8.24 5.95 4.10
CA ARG A 55 -7.09 6.79 3.75
C ARG A 55 -6.11 6.91 4.90
N GLY A 56 -4.91 7.34 4.59
CA GLY A 56 -3.88 7.57 5.58
C GLY A 56 -2.64 8.18 4.97
N ARG A 57 -1.73 8.61 5.83
CA ARG A 57 -0.46 9.23 5.44
C ARG A 57 0.74 8.34 5.69
N ASN A 58 0.50 7.05 5.87
CA ASN A 58 1.57 6.08 6.04
C ASN A 58 1.11 4.75 5.46
N ILE A 59 1.73 4.35 4.35
CA ILE A 59 1.40 3.11 3.65
C ILE A 59 1.59 1.88 4.56
N ARG A 60 2.50 1.96 5.53
CA ARG A 60 2.73 0.91 6.50
C ARG A 60 1.44 0.47 7.21
N ARG A 61 0.47 1.37 7.37
CA ARG A 61 -0.82 1.06 7.99
C ARG A 61 -1.59 0.00 7.21
N ILE A 62 -1.49 0.01 5.90
CA ILE A 62 -2.13 -1.01 5.06
C ILE A 62 -1.52 -2.38 5.34
N ILE A 63 -0.19 -2.44 5.40
CA ILE A 63 0.53 -3.69 5.61
C ILE A 63 0.29 -4.22 7.01
N ARG A 64 0.26 -3.34 8.00
CA ARG A 64 -0.04 -3.71 9.38
C ARG A 64 -1.44 -4.29 9.53
N ARG A 65 -2.42 -3.70 8.82
CA ARG A 65 -3.83 -4.12 8.95
C ARG A 65 -4.16 -5.36 8.13
N PHE A 66 -3.62 -5.47 6.92
CA PHE A 66 -4.02 -6.50 5.96
C PHE A 66 -2.93 -7.51 5.64
N GLY A 67 -1.68 -7.21 5.98
CA GLY A 67 -0.56 -8.10 5.73
C GLY A 67 -0.17 -8.92 6.95
N THR A 68 0.96 -9.65 6.81
CA THR A 68 1.52 -10.44 7.88
C THR A 68 2.63 -9.68 8.60
N TYR A 69 3.01 -10.18 9.77
CA TYR A 69 4.13 -9.62 10.52
C TYR A 69 5.44 -9.66 9.72
N THR A 70 5.67 -10.75 8.98
CA THR A 70 6.85 -10.89 8.12
C THR A 70 6.86 -9.83 7.02
N GLN A 71 5.71 -9.58 6.40
CA GLN A 71 5.59 -8.54 5.38
C GLN A 71 5.84 -7.14 5.95
N LEU A 72 5.36 -6.89 7.15
CA LEU A 72 5.59 -5.62 7.83
C LEU A 72 7.07 -5.38 8.12
N GLN A 73 7.78 -6.41 8.57
CA GLN A 73 9.23 -6.32 8.78
C GLN A 73 9.97 -6.06 7.48
N LYS A 74 9.61 -6.74 6.40
CA LYS A 74 10.19 -6.51 5.09
C LYS A 74 9.94 -5.09 4.60
N TRP A 75 8.74 -4.57 4.82
CA TRP A 75 8.38 -3.21 4.47
C TRP A 75 9.32 -2.21 5.17
N ASP A 76 9.54 -2.38 6.46
CA ASP A 76 10.43 -1.50 7.23
C ASP A 76 11.87 -1.56 6.70
N GLN A 77 12.34 -2.74 6.30
CA GLN A 77 13.68 -2.92 5.76
C GLN A 77 13.84 -2.22 4.41
N VAL A 78 12.87 -2.38 3.50
CA VAL A 78 12.99 -1.83 2.14
C VAL A 78 12.69 -0.34 2.09
N THR A 79 11.95 0.19 3.04
CA THR A 79 11.64 1.62 3.10
C THR A 79 12.62 2.38 3.99
N ASP A 80 13.42 1.67 4.77
CA ASP A 80 14.37 2.25 5.72
C ASP A 80 13.70 3.30 6.64
N ARG A 81 12.48 3.00 7.04
CA ARG A 81 11.69 3.87 7.92
C ARG A 81 11.10 3.04 9.06
N PRO A 82 11.91 2.75 10.09
CA PRO A 82 11.35 2.10 11.26
C PRO A 82 10.23 2.96 11.83
N ASP A 83 9.15 2.32 12.17
CA ASP A 83 8.04 3.00 12.80
C ASP A 83 8.36 3.18 14.29
N LEU A 84 8.64 4.38 14.65
CA LEU A 84 8.96 4.72 16.03
C LEU A 84 7.70 4.95 16.84
#